data_32282cb7a3612ec20f4fae4b831a245c
#
_entry.id   32282cb7a3612ec20f4fae4b831a245c
#
_cell.length_a   1.000
_cell.length_b   1.000
_cell.length_c   1.000
_cell.angle_alpha   90.00
_cell.angle_beta   90.00
_cell.angle_gamma   90.00
#
_symmetry.space_group_name_H-M   'P 1'
#
loop_
_entity.id
_entity.type
_entity.pdbx_description
1 polymer ?
#
loop_
_entity_poly.entity_id
_entity_poly.type
_entity_poly.pdbx_seq_one_letter_code
_entity_poly.pdbx_strand_id
1 'polypeptide(L)'
;MAVEDNPLHLKLVNVVLSAAGHRVSGARAASQAIESINREKPEMIIIDLSLPDTDGLTLVRKLRADPRSVKIPVLAVTFYPERYSREEAIAAGCDAYVVKPISTRTLPDLVNKVAAEK
;
A
#
# COMPACT_ATOMS: atom_id res chain seq x y z
N MET A 1 -2.25 -1.28 -6.70
CA MET A 1 -3.42 -1.43 -5.80
C MET A 1 -3.27 -0.51 -4.62
N ALA A 2 -4.34 0.12 -4.18
CA ALA A 2 -4.36 0.93 -2.97
C ALA A 2 -5.30 0.29 -1.95
N VAL A 3 -4.79 0.02 -0.74
CA VAL A 3 -5.54 -0.57 0.38
C VAL A 3 -5.74 0.52 1.42
N GLU A 4 -6.97 1.04 1.51
CA GLU A 4 -7.29 2.23 2.29
C GLU A 4 -8.76 2.20 2.72
N ASP A 5 -9.04 2.27 4.02
CA ASP A 5 -10.40 2.25 4.53
C ASP A 5 -11.17 3.56 4.27
N ASN A 6 -10.49 4.69 4.32
CA ASN A 6 -11.13 5.99 4.12
C ASN A 6 -11.44 6.21 2.63
N PRO A 7 -12.74 6.32 2.23
CA PRO A 7 -13.09 6.44 0.82
C PRO A 7 -12.58 7.72 0.14
N LEU A 8 -12.41 8.81 0.89
CA LEU A 8 -11.88 10.05 0.33
C LEU A 8 -10.38 9.91 0.03
N HIS A 9 -9.62 9.27 0.93
CA HIS A 9 -8.19 9.03 0.71
C HIS A 9 -7.98 8.04 -0.44
N LEU A 10 -8.81 7.00 -0.51
CA LEU A 10 -8.74 6.02 -1.61
C LEU A 10 -9.02 6.70 -2.96
N LYS A 11 -10.04 7.56 -2.99
CA LYS A 11 -10.37 8.33 -4.20
C LYS A 11 -9.23 9.26 -4.61
N LEU A 12 -8.61 9.94 -3.63
CA LEU A 12 -7.49 10.84 -3.91
C LEU A 12 -6.32 10.10 -4.54
N VAL A 13 -5.91 8.98 -3.96
CA VAL A 13 -4.83 8.15 -4.51
C VAL A 13 -5.17 7.69 -5.92
N ASN A 14 -6.42 7.26 -6.14
CA ASN A 14 -6.88 6.82 -7.45
C ASN A 14 -6.77 7.95 -8.50
N VAL A 15 -7.30 9.14 -8.16
CA VAL A 15 -7.27 10.28 -9.08
C VAL A 15 -5.83 10.67 -9.44
N VAL A 16 -4.97 10.79 -8.42
CA VAL A 16 -3.59 11.23 -8.61
C VAL A 16 -2.80 10.22 -9.46
N LEU A 17 -2.90 8.95 -9.15
CA LEU A 17 -2.14 7.92 -9.86
C LEU A 17 -2.72 7.61 -11.24
N SER A 18 -4.05 7.67 -11.40
CA SER A 18 -4.68 7.52 -12.73
C SER A 18 -4.27 8.64 -13.66
N ALA A 19 -4.18 9.87 -13.16
CA ALA A 19 -3.70 11.02 -13.94
C ALA A 19 -2.25 10.85 -14.38
N ALA A 20 -1.46 10.09 -13.61
CA ALA A 20 -0.06 9.79 -13.95
C ALA A 20 0.10 8.54 -14.84
N GLY A 21 -1.00 7.95 -15.30
CA GLY A 21 -0.98 6.83 -16.22
C GLY A 21 -1.06 5.45 -15.59
N HIS A 22 -1.31 5.36 -14.28
CA HIS A 22 -1.43 4.08 -13.58
C HIS A 22 -2.88 3.57 -13.58
N ARG A 23 -3.04 2.26 -13.68
CA ARG A 23 -4.31 1.61 -13.40
C ARG A 23 -4.37 1.33 -11.90
N VAL A 24 -5.39 1.87 -11.23
CA VAL A 24 -5.52 1.74 -9.78
C VAL A 24 -6.72 0.86 -9.43
N SER A 25 -6.48 -0.23 -8.71
CA SER A 25 -7.52 -1.01 -8.05
C SER A 25 -7.53 -0.64 -6.57
N GLY A 26 -8.70 -0.65 -5.96
CA GLY A 26 -8.87 -0.28 -4.57
C GLY A 26 -9.39 -1.43 -3.71
N ALA A 27 -8.97 -1.44 -2.44
CA ALA A 27 -9.52 -2.32 -1.43
C ALA A 27 -9.66 -1.53 -0.13
N ARG A 28 -10.74 -1.76 0.61
CA ARG A 28 -11.02 -1.01 1.84
C ARG A 28 -10.72 -1.82 3.11
N ALA A 29 -10.26 -3.05 2.95
CA ALA A 29 -9.92 -3.95 4.05
C ALA A 29 -8.86 -4.95 3.57
N ALA A 30 -8.13 -5.55 4.52
CA ALA A 30 -7.11 -6.54 4.20
C ALA A 30 -7.69 -7.77 3.50
N SER A 31 -8.87 -8.23 3.92
CA SER A 31 -9.53 -9.37 3.28
C SER A 31 -9.85 -9.11 1.81
N GLN A 32 -10.33 -7.92 1.48
CA GLN A 32 -10.60 -7.53 0.10
C GLN A 32 -9.30 -7.46 -0.72
N ALA A 33 -8.23 -6.97 -0.12
CA ALA A 33 -6.93 -6.88 -0.78
C ALA A 33 -6.41 -8.27 -1.15
N ILE A 34 -6.46 -9.22 -0.22
CA ILE A 34 -6.00 -10.59 -0.46
C ILE A 34 -6.81 -11.25 -1.58
N GLU A 35 -8.12 -11.12 -1.54
CA GLU A 35 -9.01 -11.67 -2.57
C GLU A 35 -8.68 -11.08 -3.94
N SER A 36 -8.48 -9.76 -4.01
CA SER A 36 -8.18 -9.06 -5.25
C SER A 36 -6.81 -9.47 -5.81
N ILE A 37 -5.80 -9.62 -4.95
CA ILE A 37 -4.45 -10.06 -5.33
C ILE A 37 -4.49 -11.48 -5.91
N ASN A 38 -5.31 -12.35 -5.33
CA ASN A 38 -5.45 -13.72 -5.82
C ASN A 38 -6.10 -13.80 -7.21
N ARG A 39 -6.94 -12.81 -7.55
CA ARG A 39 -7.55 -12.74 -8.88
C ARG A 39 -6.63 -12.10 -9.91
N GLU A 40 -6.00 -11.01 -9.55
CA GLU A 40 -5.11 -10.27 -10.44
C GLU A 40 -3.98 -9.66 -9.62
N LYS A 41 -2.77 -10.15 -9.83
CA LYS A 41 -1.59 -9.69 -9.10
C LYS A 41 -1.25 -8.24 -9.50
N PRO A 42 -1.23 -7.28 -8.55
CA PRO A 42 -0.82 -5.92 -8.85
C PRO A 42 0.70 -5.81 -8.99
N GLU A 43 1.15 -4.77 -9.68
CA GLU A 43 2.57 -4.48 -9.79
C GLU A 43 3.15 -3.81 -8.55
N MET A 44 2.29 -3.17 -7.76
CA MET A 44 2.67 -2.48 -6.52
C MET A 44 1.45 -2.31 -5.64
N ILE A 45 1.67 -2.25 -4.32
CA ILE A 45 0.61 -2.06 -3.34
C ILE A 45 0.95 -0.87 -2.44
N ILE A 46 -0.01 0.05 -2.28
CA ILE A 46 0.04 1.11 -1.26
C ILE A 46 -0.90 0.66 -0.15
N ILE A 47 -0.38 0.53 1.07
CA ILE A 47 -1.15 0.01 2.21
C ILE A 47 -1.22 1.04 3.33
N ASP A 48 -2.45 1.43 3.71
CA ASP A 48 -2.68 2.13 4.97
C ASP A 48 -2.49 1.12 6.11
N LEU A 49 -1.68 1.48 7.11
CA LEU A 49 -1.40 0.58 8.22
C LEU A 49 -2.55 0.47 9.21
N SER A 50 -3.52 1.40 9.19
CA SER A 50 -4.73 1.34 10.01
C SER A 50 -5.91 0.85 9.17
N LEU A 51 -6.13 -0.47 9.14
CA LEU A 51 -7.25 -1.08 8.42
C LEU A 51 -8.33 -1.53 9.40
N PRO A 52 -9.60 -1.71 8.93
CA PRO A 52 -10.69 -2.05 9.84
C PRO A 52 -10.67 -3.48 10.36
N ASP A 53 -10.16 -4.43 9.59
CA ASP A 53 -10.18 -5.85 9.94
C ASP A 53 -8.85 -6.38 10.50
N THR A 54 -7.75 -5.67 10.26
CA THR A 54 -6.44 -6.01 10.83
C THR A 54 -5.51 -4.82 10.64
N ASP A 55 -4.34 -4.81 11.32
CA ASP A 55 -3.34 -3.80 10.99
C ASP A 55 -2.64 -4.13 9.67
N GLY A 56 -2.15 -3.08 9.00
CA GLY A 56 -1.51 -3.24 7.70
C GLY A 56 -0.22 -4.03 7.75
N LEU A 57 0.48 -4.03 8.89
CA LEU A 57 1.71 -4.81 9.03
C LEU A 57 1.42 -6.31 8.99
N THR A 58 0.31 -6.74 9.58
CA THR A 58 -0.13 -8.14 9.50
C THR A 58 -0.38 -8.53 8.06
N LEU A 59 -1.04 -7.65 7.29
CA LEU A 59 -1.27 -7.89 5.86
C LEU A 59 0.05 -8.03 5.11
N VAL A 60 1.01 -7.14 5.36
CA VAL A 60 2.33 -7.19 4.71
C VAL A 60 3.04 -8.52 5.02
N ARG A 61 3.01 -8.95 6.27
CA ARG A 61 3.62 -10.23 6.65
C ARG A 61 3.00 -11.41 5.91
N LYS A 62 1.67 -11.41 5.75
CA LYS A 62 0.97 -12.43 4.97
C LYS A 62 1.39 -12.41 3.50
N LEU A 63 1.53 -11.23 2.91
CA LEU A 63 1.98 -11.11 1.53
C LEU A 63 3.41 -11.64 1.35
N ARG A 64 4.29 -11.38 2.31
CA ARG A 64 5.67 -11.84 2.27
C ARG A 64 5.82 -13.34 2.52
N ALA A 65 4.84 -13.96 3.18
CA ALA A 65 4.82 -15.40 3.44
C ALA A 65 4.24 -16.22 2.28
N ASP A 66 3.58 -15.57 1.31
CA ASP A 66 2.97 -16.24 0.16
C ASP A 66 3.86 -16.08 -1.08
N PRO A 67 4.31 -17.19 -1.73
CA PRO A 67 5.15 -17.10 -2.92
C PRO A 67 4.55 -16.28 -4.06
N ARG A 68 3.22 -16.18 -4.12
CA ARG A 68 2.52 -15.42 -5.18
C ARG A 68 2.64 -13.92 -5.01
N SER A 69 2.91 -13.44 -3.79
CA SER A 69 2.93 -12.01 -3.48
C SER A 69 4.22 -11.54 -2.83
N VAL A 70 5.15 -12.44 -2.54
CA VAL A 70 6.38 -12.15 -1.78
C VAL A 70 7.24 -11.05 -2.42
N LYS A 71 7.17 -10.87 -3.73
CA LYS A 71 8.00 -9.88 -4.45
C LYS A 71 7.25 -8.61 -4.84
N ILE A 72 5.97 -8.48 -4.51
CA ILE A 72 5.21 -7.27 -4.85
C ILE A 72 5.74 -6.09 -4.03
N PRO A 73 6.16 -4.97 -4.67
CA PRO A 73 6.59 -3.79 -3.93
C PRO A 73 5.47 -3.21 -3.06
N VAL A 74 5.79 -2.82 -1.83
CA VAL A 74 4.82 -2.29 -0.87
C VAL A 74 5.27 -0.93 -0.34
N LEU A 75 4.40 0.06 -0.49
CA LEU A 75 4.54 1.37 0.14
C LEU A 75 3.56 1.44 1.32
N ALA A 76 4.08 1.55 2.53
CA ALA A 76 3.26 1.71 3.73
C ALA A 76 2.98 3.20 4.00
N VAL A 77 1.75 3.51 4.37
CA VAL A 77 1.34 4.88 4.74
C VAL A 77 0.60 4.86 6.06
N THR A 78 0.79 5.90 6.88
CA THR A 78 0.14 5.99 8.19
C THR A 78 0.00 7.43 8.68
N PHE A 79 -1.09 7.71 9.43
CA PHE A 79 -1.21 8.94 10.23
C PHE A 79 -0.60 8.77 11.63
N TYR A 80 -0.20 7.54 12.00
CA TYR A 80 0.17 7.21 13.38
C TYR A 80 1.60 6.64 13.44
N PRO A 81 2.63 7.49 13.20
CA PRO A 81 4.02 7.01 13.23
C PRO A 81 4.47 6.53 14.61
N GLU A 82 3.81 6.99 15.68
CA GLU A 82 4.06 6.52 17.04
C GLU A 82 3.56 5.09 17.28
N ARG A 83 2.56 4.65 16.49
CA ARG A 83 1.99 3.30 16.56
C ARG A 83 2.61 2.36 15.55
N TYR A 84 2.94 2.90 14.38
CA TYR A 84 3.50 2.14 13.26
C TYR A 84 4.79 2.83 12.81
N SER A 85 5.92 2.44 13.38
CA SER A 85 7.20 3.07 13.04
C SER A 85 7.73 2.60 11.69
N ARG A 86 8.65 3.37 11.13
CA ARG A 86 9.38 2.99 9.92
C ARG A 86 10.10 1.66 10.10
N GLU A 87 10.76 1.49 11.24
CA GLU A 87 11.52 0.27 11.55
C GLU A 87 10.62 -0.96 11.56
N GLU A 88 9.45 -0.85 12.18
CA GLU A 88 8.47 -1.94 12.20
C GLU A 88 7.94 -2.26 10.80
N ALA A 89 7.68 -1.22 9.99
CA ALA A 89 7.18 -1.40 8.63
C ALA A 89 8.22 -2.11 7.76
N ILE A 90 9.47 -1.68 7.81
CA ILE A 90 10.55 -2.30 7.05
C ILE A 90 10.78 -3.74 7.53
N ALA A 91 10.75 -3.97 8.85
CA ALA A 91 10.90 -5.32 9.41
C ALA A 91 9.77 -6.26 8.97
N ALA A 92 8.55 -5.74 8.77
CA ALA A 92 7.42 -6.52 8.27
C ALA A 92 7.53 -6.86 6.78
N GLY A 93 8.36 -6.13 6.03
CA GLY A 93 8.60 -6.38 4.62
C GLY A 93 8.18 -5.25 3.68
N CYS A 94 7.86 -4.06 4.20
CA CYS A 94 7.57 -2.90 3.38
C CYS A 94 8.85 -2.38 2.72
N ASP A 95 8.72 -1.88 1.49
CA ASP A 95 9.84 -1.34 0.73
C ASP A 95 10.02 0.16 0.97
N ALA A 96 8.95 0.85 1.36
CA ALA A 96 8.98 2.28 1.69
C ALA A 96 7.90 2.61 2.71
N TYR A 97 8.05 3.78 3.34
CA TYR A 97 7.17 4.22 4.42
C TYR A 97 6.98 5.73 4.34
N VAL A 98 5.73 6.17 4.42
CA VAL A 98 5.36 7.59 4.38
C VAL A 98 4.35 7.90 5.46
N VAL A 99 4.53 9.02 6.15
CA VAL A 99 3.55 9.55 7.11
C VAL A 99 2.57 10.46 6.36
N LYS A 100 1.28 10.23 6.56
CA LYS A 100 0.23 11.08 5.97
C LYS A 100 0.21 12.46 6.64
N PRO A 101 -0.26 13.49 5.94
CA PRO A 101 -0.84 13.50 4.61
C PRO A 101 0.20 13.30 3.51
N ILE A 102 -0.15 12.52 2.49
CA ILE A 102 0.75 12.28 1.36
C ILE A 102 0.69 13.47 0.41
N SER A 103 1.86 13.94 -0.04
CA SER A 103 1.90 14.98 -1.06
C SER A 103 1.42 14.41 -2.40
N THR A 104 0.34 15.00 -2.95
CA THR A 104 -0.17 14.58 -4.26
C THR A 104 0.80 14.92 -5.39
N ARG A 105 1.68 15.89 -5.16
CA ARG A 105 2.71 16.28 -6.11
C ARG A 105 3.81 15.23 -6.24
N THR A 106 4.22 14.62 -5.12
CA THR A 106 5.36 13.69 -5.08
C THR A 106 4.95 12.23 -5.12
N LEU A 107 3.68 11.89 -4.89
CA LEU A 107 3.22 10.51 -4.85
C LEU A 107 3.52 9.72 -6.13
N PRO A 108 3.25 10.24 -7.35
CA PRO A 108 3.57 9.48 -8.56
C PRO A 108 5.05 9.14 -8.69
N ASP A 109 5.94 10.07 -8.35
CA ASP A 109 7.38 9.82 -8.40
C ASP A 109 7.82 8.78 -7.38
N LEU A 110 7.25 8.82 -6.17
CA LEU A 110 7.54 7.86 -5.13
C LEU A 110 7.06 6.45 -5.55
N VAL A 111 5.87 6.34 -6.13
CA VAL A 111 5.34 5.07 -6.63
C VAL A 111 6.26 4.49 -7.69
N ASN A 112 6.68 5.31 -8.66
CA ASN A 112 7.59 4.88 -9.71
C ASN A 112 8.93 4.41 -9.16
N LYS A 113 9.47 5.12 -8.17
CA LYS A 113 10.74 4.77 -7.53
C LYS A 113 10.65 3.43 -6.81
N VAL A 114 9.61 3.22 -6.01
CA VAL A 114 9.42 1.98 -5.25
C VAL A 114 9.22 0.80 -6.20
N ALA A 115 8.43 0.96 -7.24
CA ALA A 115 8.21 -0.09 -8.23
C ALA A 115 9.50 -0.46 -8.97
N ALA A 116 10.35 0.53 -9.27
CA ALA A 116 11.60 0.31 -10.01
C ALA A 116 12.68 -0.39 -9.17
N GLU A 117 12.62 -0.32 -7.84
CA GLU A 117 13.59 -0.94 -6.94
C GLU A 117 13.40 -2.46 -6.83
N LYS A 118 12.34 -3.00 -7.40
CA LYS A 118 12.03 -4.42 -7.43
C LYS A 118 12.20 -4.96 -8.83
#